data_82c5a620fa82900804c98aad7385c241
#
_entry.id   82c5a620fa82900804c98aad7385c241
#
_cell.length_a   1.000
_cell.length_b   1.000
_cell.length_c   1.000
_cell.angle_alpha   90.00
_cell.angle_beta   90.00
_cell.angle_gamma   90.00
#
_symmetry.space_group_name_H-M   'P 1'
#
loop_
_entity.id
_entity.type
_entity.pdbx_description
1 polymer ?
#
loop_
_entity_poly.entity_id
_entity_poly.type
_entity_poly.pdbx_seq_one_letter_code
_entity_poly.pdbx_strand_id
1 'polypeptide(L)'
;LATSDLGRKVVVNIPAFTLYAYSPDSVMTMKIGCGSTKTKTPLLTSQISRMDINPQWNIPMSIIKKDVAKHAGNSHYFDSHRYFIVERETGKRIDPSSVTTEMLKSGKYRVTQEGGKGNSLGRIIFRFNNNFSVYLHDTSNRKFFSQAVRSVSHGCIRVEKPFELAQFLLNDNVDEWTLDKIRISMDMTPQTDKGIRYVSDTTRSRKLINSKSLQPNIPLYIIYQTMSKTSRGNWETYPDIYGFDAVTSRQLAPFLDDK
;
A
#
# COMPACT_ATOMS: atom_id res chain seq x y z
N LEU A 1 -2.33 -3.31 23.63
CA LEU A 1 -3.01 -2.02 23.41
C LEU A 1 -4.35 -2.11 24.13
N ALA A 2 -4.53 -1.27 25.16
CA ALA A 2 -5.74 -1.25 25.94
C ALA A 2 -6.95 -0.92 25.02
N THR A 3 -8.04 -1.65 25.21
CA THR A 3 -9.31 -1.50 24.49
C THR A 3 -10.08 -0.21 24.81
N SER A 4 -9.48 0.72 25.54
CA SER A 4 -10.15 1.90 26.08
C SER A 4 -10.19 3.12 25.12
N ASP A 5 -9.59 3.02 23.94
CA ASP A 5 -9.71 4.07 22.92
C ASP A 5 -10.65 3.57 21.81
N LEU A 6 -11.95 3.78 22.05
CA LEU A 6 -13.07 3.23 21.27
C LEU A 6 -13.26 3.83 19.88
N GLY A 7 -12.26 4.54 19.36
CA GLY A 7 -12.28 5.10 18.02
C GLY A 7 -11.89 4.09 16.93
N ARG A 8 -12.28 4.38 15.69
CA ARG A 8 -11.78 3.65 14.51
C ARG A 8 -10.27 3.86 14.37
N LYS A 9 -9.54 2.77 14.16
CA LYS A 9 -8.07 2.80 13.96
C LYS A 9 -7.60 1.62 13.11
N VAL A 10 -6.45 1.81 12.47
CA VAL A 10 -5.75 0.76 11.72
C VAL A 10 -4.43 0.47 12.41
N VAL A 11 -4.17 -0.79 12.69
CA VAL A 11 -2.90 -1.26 13.27
C VAL A 11 -2.28 -2.28 12.32
N VAL A 12 -1.05 -2.05 11.92
CA VAL A 12 -0.25 -2.98 11.13
C VAL A 12 0.81 -3.58 12.04
N ASN A 13 0.71 -4.88 12.34
CA ASN A 13 1.77 -5.60 13.04
C ASN A 13 2.67 -6.32 12.03
N ILE A 14 3.90 -5.83 11.87
CA ILE A 14 4.85 -6.30 10.85
C ILE A 14 5.22 -7.78 11.08
N PRO A 15 5.64 -8.25 12.27
CA PRO A 15 5.96 -9.66 12.52
C PRO A 15 4.80 -10.61 12.27
N ALA A 16 3.56 -10.20 12.58
CA ALA A 16 2.36 -10.98 12.33
C ALA A 16 1.95 -10.98 10.85
N PHE A 17 2.56 -10.14 10.00
CA PHE A 17 2.12 -9.89 8.62
C PHE A 17 0.62 -9.61 8.52
N THR A 18 0.06 -8.88 9.47
CA THR A 18 -1.38 -8.66 9.60
C THR A 18 -1.70 -7.19 9.83
N LEU A 19 -2.76 -6.74 9.17
CA LEU A 19 -3.43 -5.48 9.42
C LEU A 19 -4.72 -5.77 10.19
N TYR A 20 -4.94 -5.01 11.24
CA TYR A 20 -6.16 -5.00 12.06
C TYR A 20 -6.83 -3.63 11.89
N ALA A 21 -8.08 -3.63 11.45
CA ALA A 21 -8.91 -2.44 11.37
C ALA A 21 -9.99 -2.53 12.46
N TYR A 22 -9.80 -1.75 13.51
CA TYR A 22 -10.65 -1.73 14.70
C TYR A 22 -11.77 -0.71 14.54
N SER A 23 -13.00 -1.12 14.84
CA SER A 23 -14.14 -0.25 15.11
C SER A 23 -14.67 -0.54 16.51
N PRO A 24 -15.61 0.25 17.06
CA PRO A 24 -16.17 -0.01 18.42
C PRO A 24 -16.66 -1.43 18.60
N ASP A 25 -17.30 -2.01 17.57
CA ASP A 25 -18.04 -3.26 17.68
C ASP A 25 -17.38 -4.43 16.94
N SER A 26 -16.31 -4.18 16.15
CA SER A 26 -15.72 -5.20 15.31
C SER A 26 -14.23 -4.98 15.01
N VAL A 27 -13.57 -6.07 14.62
CA VAL A 27 -12.19 -6.04 14.13
C VAL A 27 -12.13 -6.77 12.79
N MET A 28 -11.84 -6.05 11.72
CA MET A 28 -11.52 -6.66 10.44
C MET A 28 -10.02 -6.96 10.39
N THR A 29 -9.65 -8.17 9.95
CA THR A 29 -8.27 -8.57 9.77
C THR A 29 -7.96 -8.91 8.31
N MET A 30 -6.73 -8.64 7.89
CA MET A 30 -6.24 -9.05 6.57
C MET A 30 -4.73 -9.25 6.59
N LYS A 31 -4.25 -10.07 5.66
CA LYS A 31 -2.81 -10.25 5.44
C LYS A 31 -2.18 -9.01 4.83
N ILE A 32 -0.91 -8.78 5.16
CA ILE A 32 -0.10 -7.74 4.53
C ILE A 32 1.21 -8.32 3.98
N GLY A 33 1.78 -7.60 3.00
CA GLY A 33 3.20 -7.71 2.66
C GLY A 33 3.91 -6.44 3.08
N CYS A 34 5.08 -6.57 3.68
CA CYS A 34 5.88 -5.45 4.18
C CYS A 34 7.26 -5.38 3.51
N GLY A 35 8.07 -4.42 3.90
CA GLY A 35 9.44 -4.25 3.43
C GLY A 35 10.33 -5.46 3.71
N SER A 36 11.29 -5.71 2.82
CA SER A 36 12.32 -6.73 3.03
C SER A 36 13.26 -6.34 4.18
N THR A 37 14.11 -7.27 4.62
CA THR A 37 15.14 -7.00 5.63
C THR A 37 16.12 -5.88 5.23
N LYS A 38 16.31 -5.66 3.91
CA LYS A 38 17.17 -4.60 3.36
C LYS A 38 16.44 -3.25 3.24
N THR A 39 15.12 -3.27 3.13
CA THR A 39 14.28 -2.09 2.94
C THR A 39 13.07 -2.18 3.89
N LYS A 40 13.37 -2.16 5.19
CA LYS A 40 12.40 -2.37 6.25
C LYS A 40 11.26 -1.34 6.19
N THR A 41 10.04 -1.78 6.48
CA THR A 41 8.93 -0.86 6.73
C THR A 41 9.20 -0.11 8.04
N PRO A 42 9.15 1.24 8.05
CA PRO A 42 9.38 2.00 9.27
C PRO A 42 8.23 1.81 10.28
N LEU A 43 8.59 1.82 11.56
CA LEU A 43 7.62 1.90 12.65
C LEU A 43 7.21 3.36 12.83
N LEU A 44 5.92 3.64 12.83
CA LEU A 44 5.42 5.00 12.96
C LEU A 44 3.95 5.04 13.42
N THR A 45 3.57 6.19 13.94
CA THR A 45 2.18 6.59 14.18
C THR A 45 1.83 7.71 13.22
N SER A 46 0.68 7.60 12.55
CA SER A 46 0.18 8.59 11.59
C SER A 46 -1.34 8.53 11.51
N GLN A 47 -1.91 9.15 10.47
CA GLN A 47 -3.34 9.11 10.17
C GLN A 47 -3.55 8.95 8.67
N ILE A 48 -4.40 7.99 8.28
CA ILE A 48 -4.81 7.83 6.89
C ILE A 48 -5.80 8.96 6.58
N SER A 49 -5.46 9.79 5.60
CA SER A 49 -6.20 11.01 5.25
C SER A 49 -6.88 10.96 3.89
N ARG A 50 -6.39 10.10 3.00
CA ARG A 50 -6.87 10.05 1.61
C ARG A 50 -6.65 8.68 0.97
N MET A 51 -7.52 8.34 0.04
CA MET A 51 -7.36 7.22 -0.89
C MET A 51 -7.19 7.76 -2.31
N ASP A 52 -6.21 7.25 -3.06
CA ASP A 52 -6.07 7.49 -4.49
C ASP A 52 -6.43 6.20 -5.23
N ILE A 53 -7.37 6.29 -6.18
CA ILE A 53 -7.91 5.15 -6.92
C ILE A 53 -7.35 5.17 -8.34
N ASN A 54 -6.98 4.00 -8.87
CA ASN A 54 -6.24 3.85 -10.12
C ASN A 54 -5.00 4.74 -10.21
N PRO A 55 -4.14 4.71 -9.19
CA PRO A 55 -2.99 5.60 -9.15
C PRO A 55 -2.00 5.31 -10.26
N GLN A 56 -1.37 6.34 -10.78
CA GLN A 56 -0.11 6.19 -11.49
C GLN A 56 1.01 5.95 -10.45
N TRP A 57 1.97 5.10 -10.80
CA TRP A 57 3.11 4.84 -9.95
C TRP A 57 4.36 5.55 -10.47
N ASN A 58 4.77 6.59 -9.78
CA ASN A 58 6.09 7.18 -9.98
C ASN A 58 7.14 6.25 -9.42
N ILE A 59 7.95 5.65 -10.28
CA ILE A 59 8.94 4.65 -9.88
C ILE A 59 10.06 5.34 -9.08
N PRO A 60 10.35 4.87 -7.86
CA PRO A 60 11.43 5.42 -7.05
C PRO A 60 12.80 5.33 -7.74
N MET A 61 13.65 6.32 -7.51
CA MET A 61 15.00 6.38 -8.11
C MET A 61 15.86 5.17 -7.77
N SER A 62 15.68 4.58 -6.57
CA SER A 62 16.36 3.35 -6.17
C SER A 62 16.01 2.17 -7.09
N ILE A 63 14.75 2.03 -7.48
CA ILE A 63 14.28 1.00 -8.43
C ILE A 63 14.73 1.34 -9.84
N ILE A 64 14.66 2.63 -10.26
CA ILE A 64 15.16 3.05 -11.56
C ILE A 64 16.63 2.68 -11.72
N LYS A 65 17.47 3.03 -10.76
CA LYS A 65 18.92 2.74 -10.81
C LYS A 65 19.23 1.26 -10.81
N LYS A 66 18.47 0.46 -10.04
CA LYS A 66 18.73 -0.97 -9.86
C LYS A 66 18.22 -1.80 -11.03
N ASP A 67 17.03 -1.50 -11.53
CA ASP A 67 16.30 -2.38 -12.43
C ASP A 67 15.97 -1.72 -13.78
N VAL A 68 15.29 -0.56 -13.80
CA VAL A 68 14.74 0.04 -15.01
C VAL A 68 15.84 0.56 -15.97
N ALA A 69 16.90 1.18 -15.42
CA ALA A 69 17.96 1.79 -16.23
C ALA A 69 18.76 0.80 -17.09
N LYS A 70 18.72 -0.50 -16.76
CA LYS A 70 19.32 -1.57 -17.57
C LYS A 70 18.63 -1.77 -18.92
N HIS A 71 17.40 -1.28 -19.04
CA HIS A 71 16.55 -1.41 -20.21
C HIS A 71 16.40 -0.09 -20.99
N ALA A 72 17.31 0.87 -20.75
CA ALA A 72 17.36 2.12 -21.50
C ALA A 72 17.43 1.85 -23.01
N GLY A 73 16.66 2.60 -23.81
CA GLY A 73 16.55 2.40 -25.25
C GLY A 73 15.65 1.24 -25.70
N ASN A 74 15.16 0.41 -24.81
CA ASN A 74 14.31 -0.73 -25.14
C ASN A 74 12.81 -0.36 -25.01
N SER A 75 12.20 0.17 -26.09
CA SER A 75 10.79 0.56 -26.10
C SER A 75 9.86 -0.59 -25.70
N HIS A 76 10.12 -1.82 -26.15
CA HIS A 76 9.30 -2.98 -25.83
C HIS A 76 9.24 -3.24 -24.30
N TYR A 77 10.35 -3.04 -23.58
CA TYR A 77 10.36 -3.14 -22.12
C TYR A 77 9.43 -2.11 -21.48
N PHE A 78 9.51 -0.86 -21.90
CA PHE A 78 8.68 0.22 -21.35
C PHE A 78 7.20 0.00 -21.67
N ASP A 79 6.87 -0.36 -22.90
CA ASP A 79 5.50 -0.62 -23.34
C ASP A 79 4.87 -1.81 -22.61
N SER A 80 5.59 -2.93 -22.51
CA SER A 80 5.11 -4.14 -21.84
C SER A 80 4.86 -3.94 -20.33
N HIS A 81 5.61 -3.03 -19.70
CA HIS A 81 5.42 -2.62 -18.30
C HIS A 81 4.46 -1.44 -18.16
N ARG A 82 3.97 -0.87 -19.26
CA ARG A 82 3.15 0.35 -19.29
C ARG A 82 3.85 1.53 -18.61
N TYR A 83 5.17 1.65 -18.85
CA TYR A 83 5.99 2.73 -18.36
C TYR A 83 6.06 3.85 -19.40
N PHE A 84 5.99 5.09 -18.92
CA PHE A 84 6.31 6.26 -19.72
C PHE A 84 7.33 7.14 -18.99
N ILE A 85 8.07 7.89 -19.76
CA ILE A 85 9.16 8.73 -19.27
C ILE A 85 8.76 10.19 -19.46
N VAL A 86 8.97 11.00 -18.43
CA VAL A 86 8.66 12.43 -18.46
C VAL A 86 9.90 13.21 -18.02
N GLU A 87 10.27 14.18 -18.80
CA GLU A 87 11.26 15.18 -18.38
C GLU A 87 10.64 16.08 -17.30
N ARG A 88 11.31 16.23 -16.17
CA ARG A 88 10.71 16.91 -15.00
C ARG A 88 10.55 18.40 -15.20
N GLU A 89 11.46 19.02 -15.93
CA GLU A 89 11.45 20.47 -16.15
C GLU A 89 10.35 20.91 -17.10
N THR A 90 10.17 20.22 -18.22
CA THR A 90 9.22 20.60 -19.26
C THR A 90 7.88 19.88 -19.18
N GLY A 91 7.81 18.77 -18.42
CA GLY A 91 6.65 17.88 -18.41
C GLY A 91 6.46 17.05 -19.70
N LYS A 92 7.39 17.15 -20.65
CA LYS A 92 7.30 16.47 -21.96
C LYS A 92 7.54 14.96 -21.81
N ARG A 93 6.72 14.16 -22.47
CA ARG A 93 6.98 12.73 -22.65
C ARG A 93 8.16 12.51 -23.58
N ILE A 94 9.04 11.61 -23.20
CA ILE A 94 10.22 11.22 -23.94
C ILE A 94 10.01 9.82 -24.53
N ASP A 95 10.41 9.65 -25.79
CA ASP A 95 10.39 8.35 -26.45
C ASP A 95 11.40 7.41 -25.75
N PRO A 96 10.96 6.25 -25.25
CA PRO A 96 11.84 5.29 -24.58
C PRO A 96 13.02 4.82 -25.44
N SER A 97 12.90 4.82 -26.79
CA SER A 97 14.00 4.43 -27.71
C SER A 97 15.18 5.39 -27.69
N SER A 98 14.92 6.65 -27.33
CA SER A 98 15.95 7.72 -27.30
C SER A 98 16.64 7.88 -25.94
N VAL A 99 16.22 7.11 -24.92
CA VAL A 99 16.66 7.31 -23.53
C VAL A 99 17.89 6.47 -23.23
N THR A 100 18.90 7.09 -22.61
CA THR A 100 20.11 6.40 -22.15
C THR A 100 20.04 6.04 -20.67
N THR A 101 20.94 5.15 -20.23
CA THR A 101 21.08 4.77 -18.82
C THR A 101 21.42 5.99 -17.94
N GLU A 102 22.28 6.88 -18.42
CA GLU A 102 22.71 8.12 -17.75
C GLU A 102 21.51 9.07 -17.59
N MET A 103 20.70 9.23 -18.62
CA MET A 103 19.47 10.03 -18.56
C MET A 103 18.56 9.53 -17.45
N LEU A 104 18.26 8.23 -17.38
CA LEU A 104 17.40 7.65 -16.36
C LEU A 104 17.97 7.80 -14.94
N LYS A 105 19.29 7.71 -14.78
CA LYS A 105 19.98 7.86 -13.49
C LYS A 105 20.19 9.31 -13.04
N SER A 106 20.05 10.28 -13.93
CA SER A 106 20.34 11.70 -13.67
C SER A 106 19.38 12.36 -12.68
N GLY A 107 18.18 11.80 -12.48
CA GLY A 107 17.11 12.42 -11.71
C GLY A 107 16.32 13.50 -12.45
N LYS A 108 16.73 13.91 -13.65
CA LYS A 108 16.02 14.88 -14.51
C LYS A 108 14.77 14.28 -15.14
N TYR A 109 14.70 12.96 -15.22
CA TYR A 109 13.57 12.22 -15.79
C TYR A 109 12.82 11.45 -14.71
N ARG A 110 11.51 11.33 -14.90
CA ARG A 110 10.62 10.53 -14.08
C ARG A 110 10.12 9.36 -14.93
N VAL A 111 10.27 8.15 -14.44
CA VAL A 111 9.60 6.98 -15.02
C VAL A 111 8.33 6.72 -14.23
N THR A 112 7.22 6.60 -14.93
CA THR A 112 5.89 6.43 -14.32
C THR A 112 5.20 5.23 -14.96
N GLN A 113 4.63 4.36 -14.15
CA GLN A 113 3.72 3.31 -14.60
C GLN A 113 2.28 3.85 -14.68
N GLU A 114 1.61 3.60 -15.77
CA GLU A 114 0.22 4.00 -15.94
C GLU A 114 -0.70 3.29 -14.93
N GLY A 115 -1.75 4.00 -14.50
CA GLY A 115 -2.78 3.44 -13.64
C GLY A 115 -3.57 2.32 -14.34
N GLY A 116 -4.28 1.53 -13.56
CA GLY A 116 -5.15 0.51 -14.11
C GLY A 116 -4.60 -0.92 -13.95
N LYS A 117 -5.13 -1.85 -14.75
CA LYS A 117 -4.79 -3.28 -14.67
C LYS A 117 -3.29 -3.49 -14.85
N GLY A 118 -2.67 -4.28 -13.97
CA GLY A 118 -1.24 -4.58 -14.01
C GLY A 118 -0.34 -3.55 -13.32
N ASN A 119 -0.87 -2.43 -12.82
CA ASN A 119 -0.07 -1.48 -12.04
C ASN A 119 0.45 -2.14 -10.76
N SER A 120 1.71 -1.90 -10.43
CA SER A 120 2.39 -2.49 -9.25
C SER A 120 1.77 -2.08 -7.92
N LEU A 121 1.12 -0.90 -7.88
CA LEU A 121 0.37 -0.41 -6.71
C LEU A 121 -1.06 -0.94 -6.64
N GLY A 122 -1.46 -1.79 -7.61
CA GLY A 122 -2.83 -2.24 -7.75
C GLY A 122 -3.79 -1.10 -8.11
N ARG A 123 -4.98 -1.11 -7.53
CA ARG A 123 -6.08 -0.21 -7.87
C ARG A 123 -6.29 0.93 -6.88
N ILE A 124 -5.63 0.88 -5.71
CA ILE A 124 -5.85 1.88 -4.66
C ILE A 124 -4.61 2.05 -3.78
N ILE A 125 -4.35 3.28 -3.37
CA ILE A 125 -3.36 3.68 -2.37
C ILE A 125 -4.09 4.36 -1.21
N PHE A 126 -3.67 4.07 0.01
CA PHE A 126 -4.10 4.74 1.23
C PHE A 126 -2.94 5.61 1.72
N ARG A 127 -3.15 6.92 1.72
CA ARG A 127 -2.11 7.91 2.03
C ARG A 127 -2.20 8.39 3.46
N PHE A 128 -1.04 8.48 4.08
CA PHE A 128 -0.82 9.05 5.40
C PHE A 128 0.49 9.84 5.41
N ASN A 129 0.58 10.84 6.27
CA ASN A 129 1.76 11.68 6.35
C ASN A 129 2.93 10.94 7.00
N ASN A 130 4.10 10.96 6.35
CA ASN A 130 5.34 10.41 6.87
C ASN A 130 6.56 10.88 6.05
N ASN A 131 7.75 10.81 6.65
CA ASN A 131 9.01 11.22 6.02
C ASN A 131 9.71 10.08 5.24
N PHE A 132 9.13 8.90 5.17
CA PHE A 132 9.73 7.69 4.58
C PHE A 132 9.21 7.39 3.17
N SER A 133 8.25 8.18 2.68
CA SER A 133 7.58 7.94 1.39
C SER A 133 6.93 6.56 1.27
N VAL A 134 6.40 6.04 2.39
CA VAL A 134 5.67 4.77 2.46
C VAL A 134 4.17 5.00 2.52
N TYR A 135 3.39 4.04 2.04
CA TYR A 135 1.93 4.04 2.06
C TYR A 135 1.41 2.60 2.08
N LEU A 136 0.11 2.44 2.40
CA LEU A 136 -0.58 1.17 2.18
C LEU A 136 -1.14 1.16 0.76
N HIS A 137 -1.13 0.00 0.09
CA HIS A 137 -1.64 -0.09 -1.29
C HIS A 137 -2.09 -1.51 -1.66
N ASP A 138 -2.91 -1.59 -2.68
CA ASP A 138 -3.24 -2.83 -3.37
C ASP A 138 -2.02 -3.38 -4.16
N THR A 139 -2.17 -4.50 -4.83
CA THR A 139 -1.13 -5.11 -5.65
C THR A 139 -1.70 -5.93 -6.80
N SER A 140 -1.08 -5.87 -7.96
CA SER A 140 -1.37 -6.77 -9.08
C SER A 140 -0.87 -8.22 -8.82
N ASN A 141 0.16 -8.39 -8.00
CA ASN A 141 0.67 -9.71 -7.61
C ASN A 141 0.08 -10.14 -6.27
N ARG A 142 -1.00 -10.92 -6.32
CA ARG A 142 -1.69 -11.41 -5.12
C ARG A 142 -1.17 -12.76 -4.61
N LYS A 143 -0.36 -13.47 -5.40
CA LYS A 143 0.11 -14.82 -5.08
C LYS A 143 0.94 -14.88 -3.79
N PHE A 144 1.66 -13.81 -3.46
CA PHE A 144 2.49 -13.79 -2.24
C PHE A 144 1.67 -13.82 -0.94
N PHE A 145 0.37 -13.48 -0.95
CA PHE A 145 -0.47 -13.59 0.26
C PHE A 145 -0.68 -15.03 0.73
N SER A 146 -0.43 -16.03 -0.11
CA SER A 146 -0.42 -17.44 0.30
C SER A 146 0.88 -17.87 1.00
N GLN A 147 1.93 -17.05 0.94
CA GLN A 147 3.22 -17.35 1.57
C GLN A 147 3.17 -17.04 3.08
N ALA A 148 3.93 -17.80 3.87
CA ALA A 148 4.09 -17.55 5.30
C ALA A 148 4.90 -16.26 5.55
N VAL A 149 6.02 -16.08 4.85
CA VAL A 149 6.86 -14.89 4.94
C VAL A 149 6.52 -13.93 3.81
N ARG A 150 6.14 -12.71 4.16
CA ARG A 150 5.67 -11.70 3.21
C ARG A 150 6.46 -10.39 3.26
N SER A 151 7.74 -10.46 3.63
CA SER A 151 8.69 -9.33 3.62
C SER A 151 9.29 -9.13 2.21
N VAL A 152 8.51 -8.58 1.29
CA VAL A 152 8.77 -8.61 -0.16
C VAL A 152 8.82 -7.24 -0.83
N SER A 153 8.53 -6.15 -0.10
CA SER A 153 8.45 -4.81 -0.68
C SER A 153 9.71 -3.97 -0.43
N HIS A 154 9.73 -2.77 -0.99
CA HIS A 154 10.74 -1.74 -0.74
C HIS A 154 10.36 -0.77 0.40
N GLY A 155 9.51 -1.23 1.35
CA GLY A 155 9.08 -0.46 2.53
C GLY A 155 7.58 -0.20 2.59
N CYS A 156 6.89 -0.06 1.48
CA CYS A 156 5.43 0.11 1.44
C CYS A 156 4.70 -1.18 1.87
N ILE A 157 3.46 -1.04 2.30
CA ILE A 157 2.64 -2.12 2.83
C ILE A 157 1.58 -2.51 1.80
N ARG A 158 1.63 -3.75 1.30
CA ARG A 158 0.62 -4.32 0.42
C ARG A 158 -0.50 -4.93 1.25
N VAL A 159 -1.75 -4.65 0.91
CA VAL A 159 -2.92 -5.14 1.64
C VAL A 159 -3.70 -6.17 0.83
N GLU A 160 -4.19 -7.21 1.52
CA GLU A 160 -4.90 -8.33 0.88
C GLU A 160 -6.33 -7.96 0.46
N LYS A 161 -7.04 -7.13 1.24
CA LYS A 161 -8.44 -6.77 1.02
C LYS A 161 -8.58 -5.25 0.86
N PRO A 162 -8.12 -4.70 -0.29
CA PRO A 162 -8.03 -3.24 -0.45
C PRO A 162 -9.39 -2.55 -0.53
N PHE A 163 -10.40 -3.19 -1.13
CA PHE A 163 -11.75 -2.61 -1.19
C PHE A 163 -12.42 -2.60 0.19
N GLU A 164 -12.31 -3.70 0.94
CA GLU A 164 -12.87 -3.81 2.29
C GLU A 164 -12.19 -2.80 3.24
N LEU A 165 -10.89 -2.55 3.06
CA LEU A 165 -10.19 -1.49 3.80
C LEU A 165 -10.73 -0.11 3.41
N ALA A 166 -10.95 0.15 2.11
CA ALA A 166 -11.54 1.40 1.65
C ALA A 166 -12.95 1.62 2.24
N GLN A 167 -13.78 0.60 2.24
CA GLN A 167 -15.11 0.64 2.84
C GLN A 167 -15.03 0.92 4.35
N PHE A 168 -14.17 0.22 5.08
CA PHE A 168 -13.93 0.49 6.49
C PHE A 168 -13.53 1.95 6.75
N LEU A 169 -12.60 2.50 5.96
CA LEU A 169 -12.11 3.87 6.14
C LEU A 169 -13.16 4.93 5.86
N LEU A 170 -14.12 4.66 4.98
CA LEU A 170 -15.20 5.59 4.62
C LEU A 170 -16.31 5.66 5.66
N ASN A 171 -16.36 4.72 6.61
CA ASN A 171 -17.43 4.63 7.61
C ASN A 171 -18.81 4.21 7.05
N ASP A 172 -19.72 3.85 7.94
CA ASP A 172 -21.08 3.35 7.64
C ASP A 172 -22.00 4.43 7.04
N ASN A 173 -21.56 5.70 7.03
CA ASN A 173 -22.31 6.83 6.47
C ASN A 173 -22.13 7.00 4.94
N VAL A 174 -21.44 6.07 4.27
CA VAL A 174 -21.26 6.12 2.81
C VAL A 174 -22.41 5.39 2.13
N ASP A 175 -23.07 6.09 1.21
CA ASP A 175 -24.13 5.49 0.39
C ASP A 175 -23.59 4.41 -0.56
N GLU A 176 -24.42 3.41 -0.84
CA GLU A 176 -24.08 2.27 -1.70
C GLU A 176 -23.65 2.70 -3.12
N TRP A 177 -24.18 3.82 -3.61
CA TRP A 177 -23.76 4.36 -4.90
C TRP A 177 -22.32 4.87 -4.90
N THR A 178 -21.88 5.47 -3.79
CA THR A 178 -20.49 5.88 -3.64
C THR A 178 -19.57 4.67 -3.56
N LEU A 179 -19.96 3.60 -2.85
CA LEU A 179 -19.22 2.35 -2.83
C LEU A 179 -19.13 1.72 -4.22
N ASP A 180 -20.23 1.71 -4.97
CA ASP A 180 -20.22 1.20 -6.35
C ASP A 180 -19.36 2.06 -7.30
N LYS A 181 -19.35 3.38 -7.15
CA LYS A 181 -18.41 4.21 -7.91
C LYS A 181 -16.94 3.85 -7.61
N ILE A 182 -16.62 3.52 -6.36
CA ILE A 182 -15.28 3.07 -5.98
C ILE A 182 -15.00 1.69 -6.60
N ARG A 183 -15.92 0.71 -6.49
CA ARG A 183 -15.80 -0.59 -7.15
C ARG A 183 -15.52 -0.45 -8.64
N ILE A 184 -16.35 0.32 -9.34
CA ILE A 184 -16.21 0.58 -10.78
C ILE A 184 -14.86 1.23 -11.09
N SER A 185 -14.43 2.18 -10.28
CA SER A 185 -13.11 2.84 -10.43
C SER A 185 -11.94 1.89 -10.17
N MET A 186 -12.16 0.81 -9.42
CA MET A 186 -11.19 -0.26 -9.19
C MET A 186 -11.31 -1.43 -10.19
N ASP A 187 -12.12 -1.31 -11.25
CA ASP A 187 -12.50 -2.38 -12.20
C ASP A 187 -13.14 -3.59 -11.50
N MET A 188 -13.91 -3.35 -10.44
CA MET A 188 -14.72 -4.35 -9.77
C MET A 188 -16.17 -4.28 -10.26
N THR A 189 -16.89 -5.38 -10.13
CA THR A 189 -18.32 -5.45 -10.45
C THR A 189 -19.13 -4.62 -9.43
N PRO A 190 -20.02 -3.72 -9.88
CA PRO A 190 -20.94 -3.02 -9.01
C PRO A 190 -21.95 -3.98 -8.40
N GLN A 191 -22.53 -3.61 -7.25
CA GLN A 191 -23.48 -4.45 -6.51
C GLN A 191 -24.93 -3.92 -6.53
N THR A 192 -25.12 -2.62 -6.85
CA THR A 192 -26.44 -2.04 -6.95
C THR A 192 -26.97 -2.02 -8.37
N ASP A 193 -28.31 -2.04 -8.55
CA ASP A 193 -28.94 -1.89 -9.86
C ASP A 193 -28.51 -0.58 -10.57
N LYS A 194 -28.32 0.48 -9.78
CA LYS A 194 -27.81 1.75 -10.29
C LYS A 194 -26.40 1.62 -10.84
N GLY A 195 -25.53 0.91 -10.13
CA GLY A 195 -24.16 0.63 -10.56
C GLY A 195 -24.11 -0.25 -11.80
N ILE A 196 -24.95 -1.29 -11.85
CA ILE A 196 -25.06 -2.18 -13.01
C ILE A 196 -25.53 -1.40 -14.25
N ARG A 197 -26.56 -0.59 -14.13
CA ARG A 197 -27.01 0.28 -15.24
C ARG A 197 -25.93 1.28 -15.66
N TYR A 198 -25.20 1.83 -14.71
CA TYR A 198 -24.12 2.80 -15.00
C TYR A 198 -22.97 2.19 -15.82
N VAL A 199 -22.59 0.94 -15.57
CA VAL A 199 -21.54 0.26 -16.37
C VAL A 199 -22.06 -0.30 -17.69
N SER A 200 -23.36 -0.56 -17.81
CA SER A 200 -23.99 -1.03 -19.04
C SER A 200 -24.25 0.11 -20.04
N ASP A 201 -24.32 1.36 -19.59
CA ASP A 201 -24.49 2.51 -20.46
C ASP A 201 -23.17 2.85 -21.16
N THR A 202 -23.07 2.49 -22.44
CA THR A 202 -21.90 2.77 -23.30
C THR A 202 -22.00 4.11 -24.03
N THR A 203 -23.12 4.81 -23.90
CA THR A 203 -23.36 6.10 -24.59
C THR A 203 -22.64 7.28 -23.91
N ARG A 204 -22.20 7.11 -22.69
CA ARG A 204 -21.57 8.16 -21.88
C ARG A 204 -20.17 7.77 -21.41
N SER A 205 -19.29 8.76 -21.36
CA SER A 205 -18.00 8.59 -20.69
C SER A 205 -18.22 8.44 -19.18
N ARG A 206 -17.64 7.39 -18.59
CA ARG A 206 -17.78 7.12 -17.15
C ARG A 206 -16.94 8.09 -16.33
N LYS A 207 -17.58 8.79 -15.40
CA LYS A 207 -16.89 9.63 -14.42
C LYS A 207 -16.41 8.76 -13.27
N LEU A 208 -15.12 8.41 -13.28
CA LEU A 208 -14.48 7.62 -12.25
C LEU A 208 -14.04 8.48 -11.05
N ILE A 209 -13.91 7.86 -9.87
CA ILE A 209 -13.33 8.50 -8.69
C ILE A 209 -11.83 8.25 -8.71
N ASN A 210 -11.03 9.31 -8.78
CA ASN A 210 -9.56 9.20 -8.76
C ASN A 210 -8.98 9.42 -7.37
N SER A 211 -9.69 10.12 -6.49
CA SER A 211 -9.27 10.37 -5.11
C SER A 211 -10.47 10.60 -4.19
N LYS A 212 -10.33 10.20 -2.93
CA LYS A 212 -11.32 10.43 -1.88
C LYS A 212 -10.59 10.79 -0.58
N SER A 213 -10.82 12.00 -0.08
CA SER A 213 -10.37 12.41 1.25
C SER A 213 -11.23 11.77 2.33
N LEU A 214 -10.62 11.47 3.47
CA LEU A 214 -11.27 10.92 4.66
C LEU A 214 -11.49 12.04 5.68
N GLN A 215 -12.67 12.05 6.29
CA GLN A 215 -12.99 12.95 7.40
C GLN A 215 -13.94 12.23 8.36
N PRO A 216 -13.52 12.03 9.62
CA PRO A 216 -12.19 12.35 10.15
C PRO A 216 -11.08 11.45 9.55
N ASN A 217 -9.82 11.88 9.67
CA ASN A 217 -8.68 11.01 9.37
C ASN A 217 -8.68 9.81 10.32
N ILE A 218 -8.21 8.66 9.84
CA ILE A 218 -8.20 7.42 10.62
C ILE A 218 -6.82 7.17 11.20
N PRO A 219 -6.64 7.06 12.53
CA PRO A 219 -5.37 6.73 13.16
C PRO A 219 -4.75 5.45 12.59
N LEU A 220 -3.44 5.50 12.31
CA LEU A 220 -2.64 4.41 11.78
C LEU A 220 -1.43 4.18 12.70
N TYR A 221 -1.25 2.93 13.11
CA TYR A 221 -0.10 2.48 13.87
C TYR A 221 0.62 1.38 13.10
N ILE A 222 1.88 1.58 12.75
CA ILE A 222 2.74 0.54 12.20
C ILE A 222 3.69 0.12 13.31
N ILE A 223 3.49 -1.10 13.82
CA ILE A 223 4.14 -1.62 15.02
C ILE A 223 4.93 -2.90 14.72
N TYR A 224 5.78 -3.26 15.68
CA TYR A 224 6.57 -4.48 15.64
C TYR A 224 6.39 -5.22 16.96
N GLN A 225 5.44 -6.14 17.01
CA GLN A 225 5.18 -6.98 18.17
C GLN A 225 5.34 -8.45 17.75
N THR A 226 6.36 -9.09 18.30
CA THR A 226 6.65 -10.51 18.09
C THR A 226 5.87 -11.42 19.02
N MET A 227 5.15 -10.84 19.97
CA MET A 227 4.26 -11.55 20.88
C MET A 227 2.99 -10.74 21.12
N SER A 228 1.81 -11.36 21.03
CA SER A 228 0.53 -10.73 21.34
C SER A 228 -0.43 -11.71 21.98
N LYS A 229 -1.41 -11.19 22.73
CA LYS A 229 -2.55 -12.00 23.22
C LYS A 229 -3.63 -12.10 22.18
N THR A 230 -4.13 -13.31 21.94
CA THR A 230 -5.36 -13.53 21.16
C THR A 230 -6.59 -13.04 21.93
N SER A 231 -7.74 -12.94 21.24
CA SER A 231 -9.04 -12.66 21.87
C SER A 231 -9.43 -13.69 22.93
N ARG A 232 -8.88 -14.90 22.87
CA ARG A 232 -9.10 -16.00 23.85
C ARG A 232 -8.09 -15.95 25.02
N GLY A 233 -7.22 -14.93 25.08
CA GLY A 233 -6.24 -14.76 26.13
C GLY A 233 -4.95 -15.58 25.98
N ASN A 234 -4.81 -16.41 24.96
CA ASN A 234 -3.60 -17.17 24.68
C ASN A 234 -2.52 -16.26 24.07
N TRP A 235 -1.26 -16.60 24.34
CA TRP A 235 -0.13 -15.93 23.72
C TRP A 235 0.14 -16.52 22.32
N GLU A 236 0.30 -15.66 21.32
CA GLU A 236 0.83 -15.98 20.00
C GLU A 236 2.18 -15.32 19.80
N THR A 237 3.12 -16.04 19.21
CA THR A 237 4.45 -15.55 18.87
C THR A 237 4.63 -15.47 17.36
N TYR A 238 5.35 -14.46 16.91
CA TYR A 238 5.64 -14.20 15.51
C TYR A 238 7.16 -14.11 15.30
N PRO A 239 7.66 -14.44 14.10
CA PRO A 239 9.10 -14.40 13.81
C PRO A 239 9.65 -12.96 13.89
N ASP A 240 10.83 -12.80 14.49
CA ASP A 240 11.58 -11.53 14.51
C ASP A 240 12.25 -11.28 13.15
N ILE A 241 11.42 -10.97 12.14
CA ILE A 241 11.85 -10.87 10.73
C ILE A 241 12.86 -9.76 10.46
N TYR A 242 12.94 -8.74 11.32
CA TYR A 242 13.89 -7.63 11.20
C TYR A 242 15.04 -7.69 12.21
N GLY A 243 15.02 -8.67 13.11
CA GLY A 243 16.03 -8.85 14.15
C GLY A 243 15.97 -7.80 15.27
N PHE A 244 14.83 -7.15 15.48
CA PHE A 244 14.71 -6.09 16.49
C PHE A 244 14.71 -6.63 17.91
N ASP A 245 14.10 -7.78 18.17
CA ASP A 245 14.14 -8.43 19.48
C ASP A 245 15.55 -8.89 19.83
N ALA A 246 16.29 -9.44 18.86
CA ALA A 246 17.67 -9.86 19.06
C ALA A 246 18.60 -8.66 19.40
N VAL A 247 18.34 -7.48 18.85
CA VAL A 247 19.05 -6.24 19.18
C VAL A 247 18.69 -5.78 20.59
N THR A 248 17.39 -5.72 20.89
CA THR A 248 16.87 -5.28 22.20
C THR A 248 17.38 -6.19 23.33
N SER A 249 17.32 -7.52 23.14
CA SER A 249 17.81 -8.48 24.13
C SER A 249 19.30 -8.30 24.43
N ARG A 250 20.12 -8.08 23.38
CA ARG A 250 21.56 -7.80 23.58
C ARG A 250 21.82 -6.50 24.33
N GLN A 251 21.02 -5.47 24.09
CA GLN A 251 21.15 -4.19 24.80
C GLN A 251 20.69 -4.28 26.25
N LEU A 252 19.73 -5.14 26.56
CA LEU A 252 19.19 -5.34 27.91
C LEU A 252 20.02 -6.34 28.74
N ALA A 253 20.75 -7.26 28.12
CA ALA A 253 21.52 -8.30 28.83
C ALA A 253 22.38 -7.76 29.97
N PRO A 254 23.17 -6.66 29.84
CA PRO A 254 23.98 -6.14 30.93
C PRO A 254 23.19 -5.69 32.17
N PHE A 255 21.88 -5.40 31.99
CA PHE A 255 21.00 -4.95 33.08
C PHE A 255 20.20 -6.09 33.72
N LEU A 256 20.25 -7.30 33.14
CA LEU A 256 19.51 -8.47 33.64
C LEU A 256 20.38 -9.43 34.46
N ASP A 257 21.70 -9.36 34.29
CA ASP A 257 22.67 -10.24 34.97
C ASP A 257 23.02 -9.75 36.40
N ASP A 258 22.50 -8.61 36.86
CA ASP A 258 22.73 -8.03 38.20
C ASP A 258 21.65 -8.45 39.23
N LYS A 259 21.06 -9.66 39.11
CA LYS A 259 20.14 -10.19 40.14
C LYS A 259 20.54 -11.59 40.59
#